data_73328326525feddddfa650b14002ae53
#
_entry.id   73328326525feddddfa650b14002ae53
#
_cell.length_a   1.000
_cell.length_b   1.000
_cell.length_c   1.000
_cell.angle_alpha   90.00
_cell.angle_beta   90.00
_cell.angle_gamma   90.00
#
_symmetry.space_group_name_H-M   'P 1'
#
loop_
_entity.id
_entity.type
_entity.pdbx_description
1 polymer ?
#
loop_
_entity_poly.entity_id
_entity_poly.type
_entity_poly.pdbx_seq_one_letter_code
_entity_poly.pdbx_strand_id
1 'polypeptide(L)'
;VREVASGAFLSVGLKHGTVSSKQEAVKKGFEILEMGGDAVYCSHSIDWIEAMAKEGIPITAHVGLVPNRATWTNYRAVGKTADEALQVYQNVKDLENAGAACVEVEVVPVELADFITKNTKMITMGMGCGDVCDTQYLFCNDILGTNTGHYPRHAKKYIDLKAEEEKLQALREKGFRMFVEDMNSGGYPESKHEIKMDSIEFEKFQEKIK
;
A
#
# COMPACT_ATOMS: atom_id res chain seq x y z
N VAL A 1 -4.65 -7.76 8.12
CA VAL A 1 -3.99 -8.56 7.06
C VAL A 1 -3.71 -9.96 7.57
N ARG A 2 -3.04 -10.14 8.70
CA ARG A 2 -2.65 -11.45 9.25
C ARG A 2 -3.84 -12.42 9.43
N GLU A 3 -4.99 -11.95 9.92
CA GLU A 3 -6.19 -12.75 10.11
C GLU A 3 -6.74 -13.34 8.80
N VAL A 4 -6.60 -12.59 7.70
CA VAL A 4 -7.14 -12.95 6.38
C VAL A 4 -6.12 -13.70 5.52
N ALA A 5 -4.83 -13.40 5.69
CA ALA A 5 -3.71 -13.96 4.94
C ALA A 5 -2.67 -14.59 5.89
N SER A 6 -3.10 -15.59 6.65
CA SER A 6 -2.30 -16.22 7.71
C SER A 6 -1.00 -16.88 7.22
N GLY A 7 -0.97 -17.34 5.96
CA GLY A 7 0.21 -17.98 5.35
C GLY A 7 1.10 -17.03 4.54
N ALA A 8 0.76 -15.74 4.42
CA ALA A 8 1.56 -14.79 3.67
C ALA A 8 2.71 -14.24 4.53
N PHE A 9 3.90 -14.07 3.93
CA PHE A 9 4.99 -13.33 4.55
C PHE A 9 4.64 -11.83 4.58
N LEU A 10 4.62 -11.25 5.78
CA LEU A 10 4.19 -9.87 6.01
C LEU A 10 5.36 -8.99 6.42
N SER A 11 5.88 -8.21 5.48
CA SER A 11 6.87 -7.16 5.75
C SER A 11 6.14 -5.83 5.97
N VAL A 12 6.33 -5.22 7.15
CA VAL A 12 5.62 -3.99 7.56
C VAL A 12 6.56 -2.80 7.55
N GLY A 13 6.19 -1.74 6.82
CA GLY A 13 7.04 -0.57 6.63
C GLY A 13 7.15 0.32 7.87
N LEU A 14 8.37 0.74 8.19
CA LEU A 14 8.61 1.91 9.03
C LEU A 14 8.29 3.16 8.21
N LYS A 15 7.15 3.77 8.50
CA LYS A 15 6.74 5.00 7.82
C LYS A 15 7.78 6.10 8.07
N HIS A 16 8.19 6.78 6.99
CA HIS A 16 9.13 7.90 7.07
C HIS A 16 8.64 8.98 8.04
N GLY A 17 9.54 9.42 8.93
CA GLY A 17 9.24 10.44 9.94
C GLY A 17 8.49 9.95 11.19
N THR A 18 8.21 8.65 11.32
CA THR A 18 7.56 8.08 12.53
C THR A 18 8.55 7.65 13.61
N VAL A 19 9.82 7.50 13.24
CA VAL A 19 10.93 7.18 14.15
C VAL A 19 12.08 8.13 13.85
N SER A 20 12.84 8.50 14.87
CA SER A 20 13.91 9.50 14.79
C SER A 20 15.28 8.99 15.30
N SER A 21 15.32 7.78 15.83
CA SER A 21 16.54 7.17 16.36
C SER A 21 16.56 5.67 16.14
N LYS A 22 17.74 5.04 16.24
CA LYS A 22 17.87 3.58 16.15
C LYS A 22 17.18 2.86 17.30
N GLN A 23 17.11 3.45 18.50
CA GLN A 23 16.39 2.86 19.63
C GLN A 23 14.87 2.83 19.38
N GLU A 24 14.31 3.91 18.81
CA GLU A 24 12.91 3.93 18.40
C GLU A 24 12.64 2.96 17.26
N ALA A 25 13.58 2.82 16.31
CA ALA A 25 13.44 1.85 15.22
C ALA A 25 13.40 0.41 15.75
N VAL A 26 14.28 0.04 16.69
CA VAL A 26 14.29 -1.28 17.35
C VAL A 26 12.97 -1.51 18.10
N LYS A 27 12.54 -0.55 18.92
CA LYS A 27 11.27 -0.63 19.63
C LYS A 27 10.10 -0.85 18.68
N LYS A 28 10.05 -0.07 17.60
CA LYS A 28 8.98 -0.18 16.60
C LYS A 28 9.05 -1.50 15.83
N GLY A 29 10.25 -2.01 15.61
CA GLY A 29 10.46 -3.32 15.00
C GLY A 29 9.85 -4.45 15.85
N PHE A 30 10.08 -4.46 17.15
CA PHE A 30 9.43 -5.42 18.06
C PHE A 30 7.91 -5.27 18.07
N GLU A 31 7.37 -4.05 18.12
CA GLU A 31 5.91 -3.82 18.02
C GLU A 31 5.32 -4.43 16.73
N ILE A 32 6.04 -4.32 15.61
CA ILE A 32 5.63 -4.91 14.32
C ILE A 32 5.59 -6.44 14.41
N LEU A 33 6.61 -7.07 15.00
CA LEU A 33 6.64 -8.53 15.17
C LEU A 33 5.53 -8.99 16.12
N GLU A 34 5.28 -8.31 17.23
CA GLU A 34 4.18 -8.59 18.16
C GLU A 34 2.79 -8.50 17.51
N MET A 35 2.61 -7.58 16.55
CA MET A 35 1.38 -7.46 15.75
C MET A 35 1.24 -8.54 14.68
N GLY A 36 2.20 -9.47 14.58
CA GLY A 36 2.18 -10.56 13.61
C GLY A 36 2.85 -10.25 12.27
N GLY A 37 3.69 -9.21 12.19
CA GLY A 37 4.60 -9.01 11.08
C GLY A 37 5.73 -10.05 11.09
N ASP A 38 6.24 -10.43 9.93
CA ASP A 38 7.37 -11.37 9.80
C ASP A 38 8.68 -10.63 9.60
N ALA A 39 8.64 -9.41 9.09
CA ALA A 39 9.79 -8.54 8.88
C ALA A 39 9.41 -7.06 8.95
N VAL A 40 10.44 -6.23 9.12
CA VAL A 40 10.33 -4.76 9.04
C VAL A 40 10.87 -4.29 7.70
N TYR A 41 10.06 -3.60 6.90
CA TYR A 41 10.55 -2.89 5.72
C TYR A 41 11.16 -1.55 6.14
N CYS A 42 12.45 -1.35 5.87
CA CYS A 42 13.19 -0.19 6.31
C CYS A 42 14.10 0.36 5.20
N SER A 43 13.78 1.57 4.70
CA SER A 43 14.58 2.31 3.72
C SER A 43 15.38 3.48 4.35
N HIS A 44 15.55 3.47 5.66
CA HIS A 44 16.28 4.50 6.42
C HIS A 44 17.80 4.24 6.46
N SER A 45 18.48 4.75 7.47
CA SER A 45 19.93 4.59 7.57
C SER A 45 20.36 3.15 7.86
N ILE A 46 21.55 2.78 7.42
CA ILE A 46 22.18 1.47 7.69
C ILE A 46 22.29 1.23 9.19
N ASP A 47 22.58 2.25 9.98
CA ASP A 47 22.68 2.17 11.45
C ASP A 47 21.38 1.64 12.10
N TRP A 48 20.22 1.97 11.55
CA TRP A 48 18.95 1.49 12.08
C TRP A 48 18.71 0.04 11.69
N ILE A 49 19.08 -0.31 10.47
CA ILE A 49 19.00 -1.69 9.95
C ILE A 49 19.90 -2.58 10.79
N GLU A 50 21.15 -2.19 10.99
CA GLU A 50 22.12 -2.93 11.82
C GLU A 50 21.63 -3.08 13.27
N ALA A 51 21.09 -2.01 13.86
CA ALA A 51 20.58 -2.06 15.23
C ALA A 51 19.41 -3.04 15.38
N MET A 52 18.44 -3.03 14.45
CA MET A 52 17.33 -3.97 14.45
C MET A 52 17.78 -5.40 14.17
N ALA A 53 18.68 -5.61 13.20
CA ALA A 53 19.20 -6.93 12.85
C ALA A 53 19.97 -7.58 14.01
N LYS A 54 20.72 -6.80 14.80
CA LYS A 54 21.42 -7.27 16.02
C LYS A 54 20.47 -7.79 17.10
N GLU A 55 19.25 -7.28 17.13
CA GLU A 55 18.18 -7.75 18.04
C GLU A 55 17.36 -8.91 17.45
N GLY A 56 17.76 -9.44 16.28
CA GLY A 56 17.09 -10.56 15.63
C GLY A 56 15.80 -10.18 14.87
N ILE A 57 15.57 -8.89 14.59
CA ILE A 57 14.43 -8.43 13.81
C ILE A 57 14.76 -8.59 12.32
N PRO A 58 13.99 -9.41 11.55
CA PRO A 58 14.24 -9.54 10.11
C PRO A 58 13.93 -8.23 9.36
N ILE A 59 14.81 -7.84 8.43
CA ILE A 59 14.70 -6.57 7.73
C ILE A 59 14.58 -6.80 6.22
N THR A 60 13.61 -6.14 5.59
CA THR A 60 13.58 -5.90 4.15
C THR A 60 14.12 -4.50 3.90
N ALA A 61 15.28 -4.41 3.26
CA ALA A 61 15.93 -3.15 2.89
C ALA A 61 15.55 -2.70 1.47
N HIS A 62 16.11 -1.59 0.97
CA HIS A 62 15.73 -1.02 -0.32
C HIS A 62 16.93 -0.39 -1.04
N VAL A 63 17.09 -0.71 -2.32
CA VAL A 63 18.11 -0.10 -3.22
C VAL A 63 17.51 0.27 -4.58
N GLY A 64 18.22 1.08 -5.34
CA GLY A 64 17.78 1.60 -6.63
C GLY A 64 17.01 2.92 -6.47
N LEU A 65 15.82 3.00 -7.01
CA LEU A 65 14.93 4.15 -6.83
C LEU A 65 14.26 4.09 -5.46
N VAL A 66 14.87 4.71 -4.45
CA VAL A 66 14.31 4.80 -3.10
C VAL A 66 13.44 6.05 -3.01
N PRO A 67 12.09 5.94 -2.87
CA PRO A 67 11.17 7.10 -2.94
C PRO A 67 11.51 8.22 -1.96
N ASN A 68 11.93 7.90 -0.75
CA ASN A 68 12.34 8.89 0.26
C ASN A 68 13.59 9.71 -0.13
N ARG A 69 14.34 9.26 -1.14
CA ARG A 69 15.53 9.91 -1.69
C ARG A 69 15.32 10.35 -3.15
N ALA A 70 14.11 10.17 -3.69
CA ALA A 70 13.81 10.40 -5.10
C ALA A 70 13.93 11.85 -5.54
N THR A 71 13.88 12.82 -4.62
CA THR A 71 14.18 14.23 -4.91
C THR A 71 15.59 14.42 -5.47
N TRP A 72 16.52 13.52 -5.17
CA TRP A 72 17.91 13.57 -5.68
C TRP A 72 18.05 12.87 -7.03
N THR A 73 17.16 11.91 -7.34
CA THR A 73 17.21 11.09 -8.57
C THR A 73 16.14 11.46 -9.58
N ASN A 74 15.24 12.37 -9.25
CA ASN A 74 14.13 12.80 -10.13
C ASN A 74 13.21 11.65 -10.57
N TYR A 75 12.97 10.65 -9.72
CA TYR A 75 12.16 9.45 -10.00
C TYR A 75 12.58 8.70 -11.29
N ARG A 76 13.86 8.72 -11.62
CA ARG A 76 14.42 7.99 -12.77
C ARG A 76 14.99 6.64 -12.36
N ALA A 77 15.19 5.76 -13.35
CA ALA A 77 15.97 4.55 -13.15
C ALA A 77 17.41 4.87 -12.70
N VAL A 78 17.92 4.10 -11.75
CA VAL A 78 19.25 4.24 -11.13
C VAL A 78 20.15 3.08 -11.57
N GLY A 79 21.46 3.32 -11.67
CA GLY A 79 22.42 2.27 -12.04
C GLY A 79 22.61 2.09 -13.56
N LYS A 80 22.30 3.11 -14.37
CA LYS A 80 22.49 3.06 -15.83
C LYS A 80 23.92 3.31 -16.29
N THR A 81 24.77 3.87 -15.45
CA THR A 81 26.22 4.03 -15.71
C THR A 81 27.00 3.08 -14.82
N ALA A 82 28.25 2.79 -15.18
CA ALA A 82 29.11 1.92 -14.39
C ALA A 82 29.29 2.45 -12.95
N ASP A 83 29.45 3.76 -12.79
CA ASP A 83 29.62 4.37 -11.47
C ASP A 83 28.34 4.28 -10.62
N GLU A 84 27.17 4.55 -11.21
CA GLU A 84 25.88 4.37 -10.52
C GLU A 84 25.63 2.89 -10.17
N ALA A 85 25.93 1.97 -11.08
CA ALA A 85 25.79 0.54 -10.85
C ALA A 85 26.68 0.06 -9.70
N LEU A 86 27.93 0.52 -9.68
CA LEU A 86 28.86 0.23 -8.59
C LEU A 86 28.32 0.75 -7.25
N GLN A 87 27.75 1.96 -7.22
CA GLN A 87 27.18 2.54 -6.00
C GLN A 87 25.97 1.75 -5.52
N VAL A 88 25.06 1.34 -6.44
CA VAL A 88 23.90 0.49 -6.08
C VAL A 88 24.38 -0.85 -5.51
N TYR A 89 25.36 -1.49 -6.16
CA TYR A 89 25.91 -2.75 -5.68
C TYR A 89 26.60 -2.61 -4.32
N GLN A 90 27.37 -1.53 -4.10
CA GLN A 90 27.98 -1.25 -2.81
C GLN A 90 26.91 -1.08 -1.71
N ASN A 91 25.84 -0.36 -1.99
CA ASN A 91 24.72 -0.23 -1.07
C ASN A 91 24.09 -1.59 -0.71
N VAL A 92 23.96 -2.51 -1.69
CA VAL A 92 23.50 -3.89 -1.43
C VAL A 92 24.44 -4.59 -0.45
N LYS A 93 25.77 -4.49 -0.66
CA LYS A 93 26.76 -5.13 0.22
C LYS A 93 26.76 -4.53 1.63
N ASP A 94 26.57 -3.21 1.73
CA ASP A 94 26.49 -2.52 3.02
C ASP A 94 25.23 -2.95 3.80
N LEU A 95 24.10 -3.13 3.12
CA LEU A 95 22.85 -3.62 3.71
C LEU A 95 22.97 -5.10 4.13
N GLU A 96 23.59 -5.94 3.29
CA GLU A 96 23.89 -7.34 3.62
C GLU A 96 24.77 -7.44 4.88
N ASN A 97 25.82 -6.62 4.95
CA ASN A 97 26.74 -6.56 6.09
C ASN A 97 26.06 -6.03 7.37
N ALA A 98 25.07 -5.14 7.22
CA ALA A 98 24.23 -4.65 8.32
C ALA A 98 23.22 -5.71 8.82
N GLY A 99 23.10 -6.86 8.15
CA GLY A 99 22.24 -7.95 8.55
C GLY A 99 20.82 -7.93 7.98
N ALA A 100 20.57 -7.17 6.89
CA ALA A 100 19.28 -7.25 6.20
C ALA A 100 19.07 -8.67 5.63
N ALA A 101 17.85 -9.19 5.76
CA ALA A 101 17.46 -10.50 5.26
C ALA A 101 16.98 -10.47 3.81
N CYS A 102 16.31 -9.37 3.43
CA CYS A 102 15.77 -9.16 2.10
C CYS A 102 16.14 -7.75 1.59
N VAL A 103 16.15 -7.58 0.28
CA VAL A 103 16.32 -6.27 -0.35
C VAL A 103 15.37 -6.08 -1.53
N GLU A 104 14.62 -4.99 -1.51
CA GLU A 104 13.88 -4.50 -2.67
C GLU A 104 14.86 -3.85 -3.65
N VAL A 105 14.80 -4.27 -4.91
CA VAL A 105 15.61 -3.77 -6.03
C VAL A 105 14.67 -3.05 -6.99
N GLU A 106 14.57 -1.71 -6.83
CA GLU A 106 13.60 -0.91 -7.56
C GLU A 106 14.22 -0.14 -8.72
N VAL A 107 13.68 -0.36 -9.92
CA VAL A 107 13.92 0.42 -11.15
C VAL A 107 15.41 0.59 -11.45
N VAL A 108 16.12 -0.52 -11.46
CA VAL A 108 17.51 -0.64 -11.93
C VAL A 108 17.56 -1.42 -13.26
N PRO A 109 18.64 -1.33 -14.05
CA PRO A 109 18.83 -2.18 -15.23
C PRO A 109 18.76 -3.68 -14.90
N VAL A 110 18.20 -4.47 -15.79
CA VAL A 110 18.03 -5.93 -15.63
C VAL A 110 19.36 -6.62 -15.37
N GLU A 111 20.40 -6.21 -16.09
CA GLU A 111 21.75 -6.78 -15.97
C GLU A 111 22.33 -6.53 -14.56
N LEU A 112 22.08 -5.35 -13.98
CA LEU A 112 22.49 -5.03 -12.62
C LEU A 112 21.72 -5.83 -11.59
N ALA A 113 20.39 -5.98 -11.78
CA ALA A 113 19.54 -6.76 -10.88
C ALA A 113 19.96 -8.25 -10.89
N ASP A 114 20.20 -8.83 -12.07
CA ASP A 114 20.71 -10.20 -12.23
C ASP A 114 22.05 -10.39 -11.52
N PHE A 115 22.97 -9.43 -11.70
CA PHE A 115 24.26 -9.47 -11.03
C PHE A 115 24.12 -9.38 -9.49
N ILE A 116 23.27 -8.48 -8.99
CA ILE A 116 22.96 -8.35 -7.56
C ILE A 116 22.43 -9.67 -7.01
N THR A 117 21.38 -10.24 -7.64
CA THR A 117 20.76 -11.48 -7.19
C THR A 117 21.75 -12.63 -7.08
N LYS A 118 22.65 -12.77 -8.05
CA LYS A 118 23.68 -13.82 -8.04
C LYS A 118 24.82 -13.59 -7.03
N ASN A 119 24.98 -12.38 -6.52
CA ASN A 119 26.13 -11.98 -5.69
C ASN A 119 25.74 -11.44 -4.31
N THR A 120 24.51 -11.67 -3.84
CA THR A 120 24.08 -11.40 -2.47
C THR A 120 23.52 -12.66 -1.81
N LYS A 121 23.50 -12.67 -0.47
CA LYS A 121 22.85 -13.72 0.34
C LYS A 121 21.41 -13.32 0.75
N MET A 122 21.05 -12.05 0.54
CA MET A 122 19.70 -11.56 0.82
C MET A 122 18.74 -12.09 -0.22
N ILE A 123 17.48 -12.29 0.16
CA ILE A 123 16.39 -12.50 -0.79
C ILE A 123 16.16 -11.20 -1.56
N THR A 124 16.23 -11.26 -2.89
CA THR A 124 15.99 -10.10 -3.75
C THR A 124 14.53 -10.02 -4.21
N MET A 125 13.94 -8.83 -4.09
CA MET A 125 12.57 -8.55 -4.48
C MET A 125 12.59 -7.46 -5.57
N GLY A 126 12.27 -7.83 -6.81
CA GLY A 126 12.39 -6.95 -7.97
C GLY A 126 11.14 -6.13 -8.24
N MET A 127 11.32 -4.84 -8.53
CA MET A 127 10.27 -3.98 -9.07
C MET A 127 10.84 -3.14 -10.22
N GLY A 128 10.39 -3.42 -11.45
CA GLY A 128 10.83 -2.69 -12.64
C GLY A 128 12.26 -2.97 -13.09
N CYS A 129 12.79 -4.14 -12.74
CA CYS A 129 14.14 -4.60 -13.07
C CYS A 129 14.16 -5.98 -13.75
N GLY A 130 13.06 -6.39 -14.41
CA GLY A 130 12.91 -7.70 -15.05
C GLY A 130 12.49 -8.80 -14.07
N ASP A 131 12.66 -10.06 -14.47
CA ASP A 131 12.28 -11.27 -13.75
C ASP A 131 13.45 -12.03 -13.11
N VAL A 132 14.57 -11.36 -12.94
CA VAL A 132 15.86 -11.95 -12.52
C VAL A 132 16.06 -11.98 -11.00
N CYS A 133 15.17 -11.34 -10.22
CA CYS A 133 15.19 -11.39 -8.76
C CYS A 133 14.44 -12.63 -8.24
N ASP A 134 14.70 -13.02 -6.97
CA ASP A 134 14.07 -14.18 -6.34
C ASP A 134 12.55 -14.08 -6.28
N THR A 135 12.02 -12.86 -6.15
CA THR A 135 10.59 -12.57 -6.16
C THR A 135 10.28 -11.23 -6.81
N GLN A 136 8.99 -10.95 -7.04
CA GLN A 136 8.52 -9.73 -7.70
C GLN A 136 7.61 -8.92 -6.77
N TYR A 137 7.64 -7.61 -6.92
CA TYR A 137 6.81 -6.66 -6.17
C TYR A 137 6.07 -5.71 -7.10
N LEU A 138 4.78 -5.49 -6.81
CA LEU A 138 3.96 -4.45 -7.42
C LEU A 138 3.00 -3.86 -6.38
N PHE A 139 2.67 -2.58 -6.51
CA PHE A 139 1.65 -1.96 -5.70
C PHE A 139 0.25 -2.53 -5.99
N CYS A 140 -0.54 -2.74 -4.96
CA CYS A 140 -1.91 -3.24 -5.10
C CYS A 140 -2.77 -2.34 -5.99
N ASN A 141 -2.57 -1.02 -5.95
CA ASN A 141 -3.29 -0.08 -6.80
C ASN A 141 -3.00 -0.26 -8.29
N ASP A 142 -1.78 -0.67 -8.63
CA ASP A 142 -1.42 -0.98 -10.02
C ASP A 142 -2.03 -2.31 -10.45
N ILE A 143 -1.96 -3.33 -9.60
CA ILE A 143 -2.53 -4.67 -9.84
C ILE A 143 -4.05 -4.56 -10.03
N LEU A 144 -4.74 -3.84 -9.14
CA LEU A 144 -6.19 -3.74 -9.10
C LEU A 144 -6.76 -2.66 -10.03
N GLY A 145 -5.93 -1.82 -10.62
CA GLY A 145 -6.38 -0.75 -11.50
C GLY A 145 -7.10 0.39 -10.78
N THR A 146 -6.80 0.64 -9.50
CA THR A 146 -7.39 1.75 -8.72
C THR A 146 -6.54 3.01 -8.76
N ASN A 147 -5.36 2.98 -9.39
CA ASN A 147 -4.49 4.14 -9.53
C ASN A 147 -5.16 5.23 -10.39
N THR A 148 -5.20 6.45 -9.88
CA THR A 148 -5.81 7.61 -10.56
C THR A 148 -4.80 8.47 -11.31
N GLY A 149 -3.51 8.22 -11.12
CA GLY A 149 -2.40 8.99 -11.69
C GLY A 149 -1.68 8.29 -12.84
N HIS A 150 -0.42 8.65 -12.98
CA HIS A 150 0.47 8.02 -13.95
C HIS A 150 0.72 6.55 -13.57
N TYR A 151 0.54 5.64 -14.54
CA TYR A 151 0.97 4.25 -14.42
C TYR A 151 2.47 4.15 -14.74
N PRO A 152 3.32 3.71 -13.81
CA PRO A 152 4.73 3.48 -14.09
C PRO A 152 4.90 2.42 -15.19
N ARG A 153 5.98 2.51 -15.96
CA ARG A 153 6.28 1.55 -17.05
C ARG A 153 6.33 0.09 -16.59
N HIS A 154 6.72 -0.15 -15.34
CA HIS A 154 6.82 -1.49 -14.75
C HIS A 154 5.48 -1.99 -14.16
N ALA A 155 4.49 -1.11 -14.01
CA ALA A 155 3.18 -1.50 -13.49
C ALA A 155 2.40 -2.33 -14.50
N LYS A 156 1.64 -3.30 -13.99
CA LYS A 156 0.72 -4.11 -14.80
C LYS A 156 -0.64 -4.16 -14.10
N LYS A 157 -1.65 -3.71 -14.81
CA LYS A 157 -3.04 -3.81 -14.39
C LYS A 157 -3.60 -5.18 -14.77
N TYR A 158 -4.17 -5.90 -13.82
CA TYR A 158 -4.81 -7.20 -14.02
C TYR A 158 -6.33 -7.12 -14.05
N ILE A 159 -6.90 -6.17 -13.28
CA ILE A 159 -8.32 -5.83 -13.29
C ILE A 159 -8.47 -4.31 -13.23
N ASP A 160 -9.65 -3.80 -13.61
CA ASP A 160 -9.95 -2.36 -13.61
C ASP A 160 -11.05 -2.05 -12.59
N LEU A 161 -10.71 -2.11 -11.31
CA LEU A 161 -11.66 -1.80 -10.24
C LEU A 161 -12.15 -0.36 -10.27
N LYS A 162 -11.31 0.58 -10.74
CA LYS A 162 -11.72 1.98 -10.88
C LYS A 162 -12.94 2.14 -11.79
N ALA A 163 -12.93 1.47 -12.94
CA ALA A 163 -14.06 1.51 -13.87
C ALA A 163 -15.35 0.91 -13.26
N GLU A 164 -15.23 -0.14 -12.44
CA GLU A 164 -16.37 -0.72 -11.74
C GLU A 164 -16.88 0.18 -10.61
N GLU A 165 -15.98 0.83 -9.86
CA GLU A 165 -16.33 1.81 -8.83
C GLU A 165 -17.04 3.03 -9.42
N GLU A 166 -16.61 3.51 -10.60
CA GLU A 166 -17.27 4.61 -11.33
C GLU A 166 -18.70 4.22 -11.76
N LYS A 167 -18.91 2.99 -12.26
CA LYS A 167 -20.24 2.47 -12.58
C LYS A 167 -21.12 2.41 -11.33
N LEU A 168 -20.59 1.89 -10.23
CA LEU A 168 -21.31 1.81 -8.97
C LEU A 168 -21.67 3.19 -8.44
N GLN A 169 -20.77 4.17 -8.56
CA GLN A 169 -21.04 5.55 -8.18
C GLN A 169 -22.16 6.16 -9.03
N ALA A 170 -22.16 5.94 -10.33
CA ALA A 170 -23.23 6.40 -11.21
C ALA A 170 -24.60 5.81 -10.84
N LEU A 171 -24.63 4.53 -10.42
CA LEU A 171 -25.87 3.89 -9.91
C LEU A 171 -26.35 4.52 -8.59
N ARG A 172 -25.44 4.84 -7.67
CA ARG A 172 -25.80 5.56 -6.44
C ARG A 172 -26.42 6.92 -6.73
N GLU A 173 -25.81 7.70 -7.61
CA GLU A 173 -26.34 9.01 -8.03
C GLU A 173 -27.69 8.87 -8.72
N LYS A 174 -27.87 7.85 -9.57
CA LYS A 174 -29.16 7.55 -10.20
C LYS A 174 -30.23 7.26 -9.15
N GLY A 175 -29.93 6.46 -8.12
CA GLY A 175 -30.87 6.16 -7.04
C GLY A 175 -31.35 7.42 -6.31
N PHE A 176 -30.43 8.32 -5.97
CA PHE A 176 -30.81 9.60 -5.34
C PHE A 176 -31.63 10.50 -6.26
N ARG A 177 -31.32 10.57 -7.56
CA ARG A 177 -32.13 11.33 -8.51
C ARG A 177 -33.54 10.76 -8.61
N MET A 178 -33.71 9.45 -8.72
CA MET A 178 -35.01 8.79 -8.75
C MET A 178 -35.84 9.11 -7.50
N PHE A 179 -35.23 9.09 -6.32
CA PHE A 179 -35.90 9.48 -5.09
C PHE A 179 -36.43 10.93 -5.12
N VAL A 180 -35.59 11.88 -5.60
CA VAL A 180 -35.97 13.29 -5.73
C VAL A 180 -37.09 13.46 -6.76
N GLU A 181 -37.04 12.73 -7.87
CA GLU A 181 -38.08 12.73 -8.91
C GLU A 181 -39.40 12.20 -8.36
N ASP A 182 -39.41 11.10 -7.60
CA ASP A 182 -40.56 10.52 -6.95
C ASP A 182 -41.22 11.49 -5.95
N MET A 183 -40.41 12.14 -5.11
CA MET A 183 -40.90 13.17 -4.19
C MET A 183 -41.60 14.32 -4.94
N ASN A 184 -40.98 14.82 -6.02
CA ASN A 184 -41.51 15.95 -6.78
C ASN A 184 -42.76 15.59 -7.59
N SER A 185 -42.88 14.35 -8.03
CA SER A 185 -44.02 13.85 -8.80
C SER A 185 -45.16 13.27 -7.94
N GLY A 186 -44.94 13.14 -6.63
CA GLY A 186 -45.87 12.50 -5.71
C GLY A 186 -45.84 10.97 -5.75
N GLY A 187 -44.83 10.37 -6.36
CA GLY A 187 -44.62 8.91 -6.36
C GLY A 187 -44.17 8.38 -5.01
N TYR A 188 -43.56 9.23 -4.19
CA TYR A 188 -43.17 8.92 -2.82
C TYR A 188 -43.61 10.06 -1.87
N PRO A 189 -44.16 9.75 -0.66
CA PRO A 189 -44.47 8.41 -0.15
C PRO A 189 -45.79 7.84 -0.77
N GLU A 190 -45.81 6.51 -1.00
CA GLU A 190 -47.03 5.79 -1.29
C GLU A 190 -47.82 5.51 0.01
N SER A 191 -49.10 5.17 -0.09
CA SER A 191 -49.98 4.91 1.08
C SER A 191 -49.45 3.77 1.98
N LYS A 192 -48.70 2.82 1.44
CA LYS A 192 -48.02 1.77 2.24
C LYS A 192 -46.90 2.29 3.17
N HIS A 193 -46.40 3.50 2.92
CA HIS A 193 -45.36 4.16 3.72
C HIS A 193 -45.96 5.08 4.80
N GLU A 194 -47.31 5.24 4.82
CA GLU A 194 -48.00 6.10 5.76
C GLU A 194 -48.34 5.36 7.05
N ILE A 195 -48.14 6.03 8.17
CA ILE A 195 -48.62 5.60 9.47
C ILE A 195 -49.91 6.37 9.75
N LYS A 196 -51.01 5.64 9.89
CA LYS A 196 -52.34 6.24 10.17
C LYS A 196 -52.61 6.16 11.66
N MET A 197 -53.19 7.22 12.20
CA MET A 197 -53.76 7.24 13.52
C MET A 197 -55.16 6.66 13.50
N ASP A 198 -55.57 5.98 14.54
CA ASP A 198 -56.98 5.58 14.74
C ASP A 198 -57.88 6.82 14.73
N SER A 199 -59.05 6.75 14.07
CA SER A 199 -59.90 7.89 13.88
C SER A 199 -60.45 8.45 15.22
N ILE A 200 -60.76 7.57 16.18
CA ILE A 200 -61.29 7.96 17.51
C ILE A 200 -60.17 8.67 18.30
N GLU A 201 -58.95 8.18 18.21
CA GLU A 201 -57.80 8.82 18.90
C GLU A 201 -57.45 10.16 18.25
N PHE A 202 -57.64 10.30 16.93
CA PHE A 202 -57.44 11.57 16.26
C PHE A 202 -58.51 12.62 16.65
N GLU A 203 -59.79 12.24 16.78
CA GLU A 203 -60.84 13.10 17.29
C GLU A 203 -60.56 13.57 18.74
N LYS A 204 -60.21 12.66 19.64
CA LYS A 204 -59.82 13.00 21.01
C LYS A 204 -58.63 13.97 21.06
N PHE A 205 -57.68 13.82 20.15
CA PHE A 205 -56.57 14.76 20.03
C PHE A 205 -57.05 16.14 19.61
N GLN A 206 -57.96 16.21 18.60
CA GLN A 206 -58.50 17.50 18.15
C GLN A 206 -59.30 18.22 19.24
N GLU A 207 -60.04 17.49 20.12
CA GLU A 207 -60.75 18.05 21.25
C GLU A 207 -59.83 18.65 22.30
N LYS A 208 -58.64 18.08 22.50
CA LYS A 208 -57.65 18.57 23.49
C LYS A 208 -56.95 19.86 23.10
N ILE A 209 -57.00 20.25 21.83
CA ILE A 209 -56.32 21.44 21.32
C ILE A 209 -57.29 22.62 21.04
N LYS A 210 -58.60 22.40 21.21
CA LYS A 210 -59.61 23.44 21.24
C LYS A 210 -59.72 24.09 22.62
#